data_a7e2e69a8b911549fff0f7db18df6ed5
#
_entry.id   a7e2e69a8b911549fff0f7db18df6ed5
#
_cell.length_a   1.000
_cell.length_b   1.000
_cell.length_c   1.000
_cell.angle_alpha   90.00
_cell.angle_beta   90.00
_cell.angle_gamma   90.00
#
_symmetry.space_group_name_H-M   'P 1'
#
loop_
_entity.id
_entity.type
_entity.pdbx_description
1 polymer ?
#
loop_
_entity_poly.entity_id
_entity_poly.type
_entity_poly.pdbx_seq_one_letter_code
_entity_poly.pdbx_strand_id
1 'polypeptide(L)'
;MYGRKVKFRFFFVLSILTTFILTVFLIIKSLEENVLYFKSPTEIKVSTNVQKTKIRVGGMVKKNSISIVSNNLNFIITDFKNEINVIYSGVVPNLFEEEKGVVAEGYLKDKNFFLATKILAKHDENYMPPEVKAALEEK
;
A
#
# COMPACT_ATOMS: atom_id res chain seq x y z
N MET A 1 57.58 0.11 9.40
CA MET A 1 56.95 -1.21 9.19
C MET A 1 55.94 -1.47 10.28
N TYR A 2 54.67 -1.51 9.92
CA TYR A 2 53.62 -1.87 10.89
C TYR A 2 53.74 -3.36 11.20
N GLY A 3 53.87 -3.73 12.50
CA GLY A 3 53.98 -5.12 12.92
C GLY A 3 52.79 -5.98 12.52
N ARG A 4 53.01 -7.29 12.30
CA ARG A 4 52.02 -8.30 11.88
C ARG A 4 50.71 -8.22 12.70
N LYS A 5 50.80 -7.92 13.99
CA LYS A 5 49.68 -7.74 14.95
C LYS A 5 48.80 -6.52 14.64
N VAL A 6 49.39 -5.41 14.17
CA VAL A 6 48.65 -4.21 13.79
C VAL A 6 47.84 -4.40 12.52
N LYS A 7 48.44 -5.06 11.51
CA LYS A 7 47.74 -5.41 10.28
C LYS A 7 46.55 -6.33 10.55
N PHE A 8 46.70 -7.34 11.41
CA PHE A 8 45.61 -8.26 11.78
C PHE A 8 44.47 -7.53 12.48
N ARG A 9 44.78 -6.63 13.43
CA ARG A 9 43.77 -5.78 14.10
C ARG A 9 43.03 -4.86 13.11
N PHE A 10 43.77 -4.28 12.18
CA PHE A 10 43.17 -3.42 11.16
C PHE A 10 42.19 -4.21 10.27
N PHE A 11 42.60 -5.40 9.75
CA PHE A 11 41.69 -6.24 8.98
C PHE A 11 40.48 -6.73 9.77
N PHE A 12 40.66 -7.03 11.05
CA PHE A 12 39.55 -7.44 11.93
C PHE A 12 38.53 -6.31 12.10
N VAL A 13 38.97 -5.09 12.39
CA VAL A 13 38.08 -3.92 12.50
C VAL A 13 37.42 -3.61 11.16
N LEU A 14 38.16 -3.68 10.06
CA LEU A 14 37.60 -3.49 8.72
C LEU A 14 36.52 -4.53 8.39
N SER A 15 36.75 -5.79 8.75
CA SER A 15 35.75 -6.87 8.55
C SER A 15 34.48 -6.62 9.33
N ILE A 16 34.58 -6.19 10.59
CA ILE A 16 33.41 -5.86 11.41
C ILE A 16 32.64 -4.68 10.80
N LEU A 17 33.35 -3.65 10.37
CA LEU A 17 32.74 -2.48 9.74
C LEU A 17 32.01 -2.85 8.44
N THR A 18 32.62 -3.67 7.60
CA THR A 18 32.02 -4.14 6.34
C THR A 18 30.77 -4.98 6.60
N THR A 19 30.82 -5.89 7.58
CA THR A 19 29.67 -6.70 7.95
C THR A 19 28.54 -5.83 8.48
N PHE A 20 28.85 -4.83 9.30
CA PHE A 20 27.85 -3.90 9.82
C PHE A 20 27.16 -3.10 8.71
N ILE A 21 27.93 -2.54 7.76
CA ILE A 21 27.38 -1.81 6.61
C ILE A 21 26.50 -2.72 5.75
N LEU A 22 26.94 -3.96 5.49
CA LEU A 22 26.17 -4.93 4.71
C LEU A 22 24.85 -5.28 5.41
N THR A 23 24.87 -5.47 6.73
CA THR A 23 23.66 -5.77 7.52
C THR A 23 22.68 -4.61 7.45
N VAL A 24 23.14 -3.37 7.65
CA VAL A 24 22.28 -2.17 7.56
C VAL A 24 21.69 -2.03 6.16
N PHE A 25 22.47 -2.26 5.13
CA PHE A 25 22.01 -2.24 3.74
C PHE A 25 20.90 -3.27 3.47
N LEU A 26 21.06 -4.50 3.95
CA LEU A 26 20.04 -5.55 3.82
C LEU A 26 18.76 -5.23 4.58
N ILE A 27 18.88 -4.63 5.77
CA ILE A 27 17.71 -4.19 6.56
C ILE A 27 16.94 -3.12 5.80
N ILE A 28 17.62 -2.08 5.30
CA ILE A 28 16.98 -1.01 4.53
C ILE A 28 16.27 -1.57 3.31
N LYS A 29 16.94 -2.41 2.54
CA LYS A 29 16.36 -3.04 1.35
C LYS A 29 15.14 -3.90 1.67
N SER A 30 15.19 -4.68 2.75
CA SER A 30 14.06 -5.48 3.22
C SER A 30 12.86 -4.63 3.66
N LEU A 31 13.11 -3.46 4.25
CA LEU A 31 12.05 -2.54 4.64
C LEU A 31 11.41 -1.87 3.41
N GLU A 32 12.18 -1.48 2.41
CA GLU A 32 11.66 -0.88 1.18
C GLU A 32 10.69 -1.79 0.43
N GLU A 33 10.96 -3.10 0.40
CA GLU A 33 10.09 -4.09 -0.26
C GLU A 33 8.78 -4.36 0.50
N ASN A 34 8.75 -4.10 1.82
CA ASN A 34 7.60 -4.39 2.68
C ASN A 34 6.73 -3.17 3.03
N VAL A 35 7.16 -1.95 2.68
CA VAL A 35 6.35 -0.75 2.91
C VAL A 35 5.28 -0.64 1.85
N LEU A 36 4.04 -0.97 2.23
CA LEU A 36 2.86 -0.73 1.41
C LEU A 36 2.39 0.72 1.62
N TYR A 37 2.62 1.55 0.63
CA TYR A 37 2.15 2.94 0.66
C TYR A 37 0.64 2.99 0.57
N PHE A 38 0.02 3.72 1.52
CA PHE A 38 -1.40 4.01 1.49
C PHE A 38 -1.65 5.23 0.58
N LYS A 39 -2.64 5.14 -0.29
CA LYS A 39 -3.07 6.24 -1.18
C LYS A 39 -4.58 6.32 -1.24
N SER A 40 -5.09 7.54 -1.29
CA SER A 40 -6.49 7.80 -1.60
C SER A 40 -6.73 7.82 -3.12
N PRO A 41 -7.98 7.67 -3.60
CA PRO A 41 -8.32 7.86 -5.00
C PRO A 41 -7.86 9.20 -5.56
N THR A 42 -7.96 10.28 -4.79
CA THR A 42 -7.49 11.62 -5.19
C THR A 42 -5.98 11.66 -5.38
N GLU A 43 -5.19 11.09 -4.47
CA GLU A 43 -3.73 11.05 -4.61
C GLU A 43 -3.28 10.24 -5.83
N ILE A 44 -3.99 9.18 -6.17
CA ILE A 44 -3.72 8.38 -7.37
C ILE A 44 -3.96 9.21 -8.64
N LYS A 45 -5.05 9.98 -8.69
CA LYS A 45 -5.38 10.83 -9.85
C LYS A 45 -4.35 11.94 -10.08
N VAL A 46 -3.87 12.55 -9.01
CA VAL A 46 -2.87 13.63 -9.04
C VAL A 46 -1.47 13.09 -9.33
N SER A 47 -1.18 11.86 -8.96
CA SER A 47 0.13 11.24 -9.15
C SER A 47 0.50 11.15 -10.64
N THR A 48 1.67 11.68 -11.00
CA THR A 48 2.16 11.69 -12.39
C THR A 48 2.62 10.31 -12.86
N ASN A 49 3.05 9.45 -11.93
CA ASN A 49 3.57 8.12 -12.24
C ASN A 49 2.67 7.02 -11.70
N VAL A 50 2.24 6.13 -12.59
CA VAL A 50 1.63 4.85 -12.21
C VAL A 50 2.75 3.93 -11.72
N GLN A 51 2.91 3.84 -10.40
CA GLN A 51 3.91 2.95 -9.81
C GLN A 51 3.45 1.50 -9.98
N LYS A 52 4.34 0.66 -10.51
CA LYS A 52 4.12 -0.80 -10.61
C LYS A 52 4.28 -1.53 -9.27
N THR A 53 4.54 -0.80 -8.19
CA THR A 53 4.67 -1.35 -6.85
C THR A 53 3.30 -1.63 -6.24
N LYS A 54 3.26 -2.63 -5.36
CA LYS A 54 2.05 -2.94 -4.58
C LYS A 54 1.74 -1.78 -3.64
N ILE A 55 0.51 -1.30 -3.69
CA ILE A 55 0.02 -0.20 -2.83
C ILE A 55 -1.27 -0.59 -2.13
N ARG A 56 -1.66 0.20 -1.14
CA ARG A 56 -2.97 0.17 -0.50
C ARG A 56 -3.80 1.34 -0.97
N VAL A 57 -5.01 1.06 -1.41
CA VAL A 57 -6.00 2.09 -1.74
C VAL A 57 -7.12 2.02 -0.73
N GLY A 58 -7.37 3.13 -0.04
CA GLY A 58 -8.43 3.22 0.95
C GLY A 58 -9.45 4.28 0.62
N GLY A 59 -10.68 4.03 1.03
CA GLY A 59 -11.81 4.92 0.85
C GLY A 59 -13.11 4.24 1.25
N MET A 60 -14.21 4.75 0.73
CA MET A 60 -15.55 4.18 0.91
C MET A 60 -15.98 3.41 -0.32
N VAL A 61 -16.69 2.29 -0.14
CA VAL A 61 -17.35 1.60 -1.26
C VAL A 61 -18.51 2.44 -1.73
N LYS A 62 -18.50 2.83 -3.02
CA LYS A 62 -19.57 3.64 -3.60
C LYS A 62 -20.87 2.83 -3.66
N LYS A 63 -21.99 3.48 -3.36
CA LYS A 63 -23.34 2.92 -3.44
C LYS A 63 -23.68 2.45 -4.85
N ASN A 64 -24.32 1.29 -4.98
CA ASN A 64 -24.71 0.66 -6.26
C ASN A 64 -23.53 0.42 -7.22
N SER A 65 -22.31 0.22 -6.69
CA SER A 65 -21.11 -0.02 -7.48
C SER A 65 -20.66 -1.47 -7.46
N ILE A 66 -21.17 -2.29 -6.57
CA ILE A 66 -20.78 -3.69 -6.43
C ILE A 66 -21.40 -4.51 -7.56
N SER A 67 -20.58 -5.19 -8.34
CA SER A 67 -21.00 -6.12 -9.38
C SER A 67 -20.07 -7.32 -9.43
N ILE A 68 -20.63 -8.49 -9.76
CA ILE A 68 -19.85 -9.72 -9.94
C ILE A 68 -19.90 -10.07 -11.42
N VAL A 69 -18.75 -10.04 -12.08
CA VAL A 69 -18.61 -10.36 -13.49
C VAL A 69 -17.52 -11.42 -13.66
N SER A 70 -17.86 -12.55 -14.27
CA SER A 70 -16.89 -13.64 -14.52
C SER A 70 -16.11 -14.07 -13.28
N ASN A 71 -16.80 -14.20 -12.14
CA ASN A 71 -16.22 -14.57 -10.84
C ASN A 71 -15.26 -13.53 -10.22
N ASN A 72 -15.22 -12.32 -10.78
CA ASN A 72 -14.50 -11.18 -10.22
C ASN A 72 -15.48 -10.21 -9.56
N LEU A 73 -15.14 -9.75 -8.38
CA LEU A 73 -15.84 -8.68 -7.69
C LEU A 73 -15.33 -7.34 -8.25
N ASN A 74 -16.21 -6.57 -8.84
CA ASN A 74 -15.94 -5.20 -9.28
C ASN A 74 -16.68 -4.23 -8.39
N PHE A 75 -16.03 -3.18 -7.94
CA PHE A 75 -16.61 -2.12 -7.14
C PHE A 75 -15.81 -0.82 -7.28
N ILE A 76 -16.35 0.27 -6.80
CA ILE A 76 -15.72 1.59 -6.86
C ILE A 76 -15.35 2.02 -5.44
N ILE A 77 -14.08 2.42 -5.25
CA ILE A 77 -13.63 3.11 -4.04
C ILE A 77 -13.65 4.60 -4.32
N THR A 78 -14.24 5.38 -3.42
CA THR A 78 -14.31 6.82 -3.48
C THR A 78 -13.80 7.46 -2.18
N ASP A 79 -13.20 8.62 -2.30
CA ASP A 79 -12.89 9.56 -1.21
C ASP A 79 -13.79 10.81 -1.26
N PHE A 80 -14.95 10.70 -1.93
CA PHE A 80 -15.93 11.75 -2.22
C PHE A 80 -15.45 12.85 -3.19
N LYS A 81 -14.17 12.92 -3.53
CA LYS A 81 -13.61 13.82 -4.55
C LYS A 81 -13.32 13.07 -5.84
N ASN A 82 -12.75 11.88 -5.73
CA ASN A 82 -12.37 11.04 -6.85
C ASN A 82 -12.77 9.58 -6.64
N GLU A 83 -12.73 8.82 -7.73
CA GLU A 83 -13.14 7.43 -7.76
C GLU A 83 -12.12 6.57 -8.48
N ILE A 84 -11.98 5.31 -8.03
CA ILE A 84 -11.16 4.30 -8.67
C ILE A 84 -11.94 2.98 -8.79
N ASN A 85 -11.92 2.36 -9.97
CA ASN A 85 -12.52 1.06 -10.18
C ASN A 85 -11.59 -0.04 -9.66
N VAL A 86 -12.12 -0.92 -8.82
CA VAL A 86 -11.37 -2.03 -8.22
C VAL A 86 -11.89 -3.33 -8.77
N ILE A 87 -10.99 -4.18 -9.22
CA ILE A 87 -11.26 -5.55 -9.66
C ILE A 87 -10.58 -6.49 -8.68
N TYR A 88 -11.34 -7.37 -8.07
CA TYR A 88 -10.86 -8.33 -7.09
C TYR A 88 -11.28 -9.75 -7.46
N SER A 89 -10.32 -10.67 -7.47
CA SER A 89 -10.55 -12.09 -7.67
C SER A 89 -10.17 -12.84 -6.39
N GLY A 90 -11.16 -13.18 -5.58
CA GLY A 90 -10.93 -13.88 -4.31
C GLY A 90 -12.17 -13.94 -3.44
N VAL A 91 -12.01 -14.44 -2.22
CA VAL A 91 -13.08 -14.55 -1.24
C VAL A 91 -13.41 -13.17 -0.68
N VAL A 92 -14.66 -12.75 -0.84
CA VAL A 92 -15.16 -11.46 -0.33
C VAL A 92 -15.23 -11.53 1.21
N PRO A 93 -14.66 -10.54 1.93
CA PRO A 93 -14.79 -10.48 3.38
C PRO A 93 -16.26 -10.32 3.81
N ASN A 94 -16.64 -10.96 4.93
CA ASN A 94 -18.02 -10.92 5.45
C ASN A 94 -18.53 -9.51 5.77
N LEU A 95 -17.63 -8.55 6.00
CA LEU A 95 -17.94 -7.16 6.37
C LEU A 95 -17.83 -6.19 5.18
N PHE A 96 -17.66 -6.73 3.97
CA PHE A 96 -17.59 -5.92 2.77
C PHE A 96 -19.00 -5.54 2.32
N GLU A 97 -19.33 -4.26 2.45
CA GLU A 97 -20.64 -3.70 2.10
C GLU A 97 -20.48 -2.33 1.44
N GLU A 98 -21.50 -1.89 0.74
CA GLU A 98 -21.59 -0.54 0.20
C GLU A 98 -21.65 0.50 1.32
N GLU A 99 -21.13 1.69 1.05
CA GLU A 99 -21.08 2.82 1.99
C GLU A 99 -20.26 2.52 3.27
N LYS A 100 -19.42 1.47 3.24
CA LYS A 100 -18.48 1.12 4.32
C LYS A 100 -17.04 1.41 3.90
N GLY A 101 -16.19 1.63 4.90
CA GLY A 101 -14.75 1.81 4.71
C GLY A 101 -14.06 0.54 4.24
N VAL A 102 -13.24 0.64 3.23
CA VAL A 102 -12.48 -0.47 2.66
C VAL A 102 -11.04 -0.06 2.36
N VAL A 103 -10.12 -1.00 2.51
CA VAL A 103 -8.75 -0.88 2.05
C VAL A 103 -8.46 -2.05 1.11
N ALA A 104 -8.09 -1.75 -0.11
CA ALA A 104 -7.68 -2.73 -1.11
C ALA A 104 -6.15 -2.72 -1.27
N GLU A 105 -5.52 -3.88 -1.20
CA GLU A 105 -4.10 -4.06 -1.49
C GLU A 105 -3.93 -4.65 -2.88
N GLY A 106 -3.04 -4.09 -3.69
CA GLY A 106 -2.83 -4.58 -5.05
C GLY A 106 -1.97 -3.66 -5.90
N TYR A 107 -2.23 -3.67 -7.19
CA TYR A 107 -1.45 -2.96 -8.20
C TYR A 107 -2.32 -2.01 -9.01
N LEU A 108 -1.82 -0.83 -9.30
CA LEU A 108 -2.45 0.06 -10.25
C LEU A 108 -2.24 -0.47 -11.68
N LYS A 109 -3.34 -0.66 -12.41
CA LYS A 109 -3.30 -0.93 -13.84
C LYS A 109 -3.14 0.39 -14.61
N ASP A 110 -3.92 1.38 -14.22
CA ASP A 110 -3.87 2.77 -14.67
C ASP A 110 -4.48 3.71 -13.62
N LYS A 111 -4.67 5.00 -13.92
CA LYS A 111 -5.26 5.96 -12.98
C LYS A 111 -6.73 5.72 -12.62
N ASN A 112 -7.41 4.82 -13.31
CA ASN A 112 -8.82 4.54 -13.12
C ASN A 112 -9.09 3.12 -12.62
N PHE A 113 -8.15 2.19 -12.84
CA PHE A 113 -8.33 0.77 -12.56
C PHE A 113 -7.25 0.23 -11.62
N PHE A 114 -7.70 -0.44 -10.58
CA PHE A 114 -6.88 -1.07 -9.56
C PHE A 114 -7.16 -2.57 -9.48
N LEU A 115 -6.13 -3.38 -9.57
CA LEU A 115 -6.21 -4.83 -9.42
C LEU A 115 -5.89 -5.20 -7.97
N ALA A 116 -6.93 -5.49 -7.20
CA ALA A 116 -6.79 -5.88 -5.81
C ALA A 116 -6.39 -7.35 -5.68
N THR A 117 -5.39 -7.63 -4.86
CA THR A 117 -5.00 -8.99 -4.45
C THR A 117 -5.56 -9.35 -3.08
N LYS A 118 -5.95 -8.34 -2.30
CA LYS A 118 -6.55 -8.49 -0.97
C LYS A 118 -7.47 -7.32 -0.67
N ILE A 119 -8.58 -7.60 0.01
CA ILE A 119 -9.51 -6.60 0.52
C ILE A 119 -9.55 -6.72 2.03
N LEU A 120 -9.49 -5.58 2.72
CA LEU A 120 -9.62 -5.44 4.15
C LEU A 120 -10.83 -4.54 4.41
N ALA A 121 -11.92 -5.12 4.86
CA ALA A 121 -13.08 -4.38 5.36
C ALA A 121 -12.92 -4.18 6.88
N LYS A 122 -13.15 -2.96 7.37
CA LYS A 122 -13.03 -2.68 8.80
C LYS A 122 -14.36 -2.86 9.54
N HIS A 123 -14.24 -3.35 10.76
CA HIS A 123 -15.36 -3.67 11.64
C HIS A 123 -15.97 -2.43 12.33
N ASP A 124 -15.35 -1.24 12.23
CA ASP A 124 -15.83 -0.04 12.91
C ASP A 124 -16.92 0.66 12.09
N GLU A 125 -18.12 0.72 12.64
CA GLU A 125 -19.25 1.46 12.06
C GLU A 125 -18.94 2.96 11.85
N ASN A 126 -17.92 3.50 12.55
CA ASN A 126 -17.47 4.89 12.49
C ASN A 126 -16.07 5.06 11.88
N TYR A 127 -15.47 4.01 11.27
CA TYR A 127 -14.17 4.17 10.67
C TYR A 127 -14.25 4.91 9.34
N MET A 128 -13.83 6.17 9.39
CA MET A 128 -13.59 6.98 8.22
C MET A 128 -12.07 7.10 8.02
N PRO A 129 -11.53 6.74 6.85
CA PRO A 129 -10.10 6.98 6.56
C PRO A 129 -9.74 8.44 6.85
N PRO A 130 -8.56 8.73 7.42
CA PRO A 130 -8.16 10.10 7.76
C PRO A 130 -8.27 11.09 6.60
N GLU A 131 -7.99 10.64 5.39
CA GLU A 131 -8.05 11.43 4.17
C GLU A 131 -9.50 11.81 3.80
N VAL A 132 -10.43 10.89 4.03
CA VAL A 132 -11.87 11.13 3.80
C VAL A 132 -12.41 12.08 4.86
N LYS A 133 -11.97 11.93 6.12
CA LYS A 133 -12.32 12.82 7.21
C LYS A 133 -11.84 14.25 6.94
N ALA A 134 -10.57 14.41 6.52
CA ALA A 134 -10.02 15.71 6.14
C ALA A 134 -10.79 16.36 4.98
N ALA A 135 -11.22 15.58 3.97
CA ALA A 135 -12.01 16.08 2.85
C ALA A 135 -13.41 16.57 3.24
N LEU A 136 -13.98 16.07 4.35
CA LEU A 136 -15.27 16.51 4.87
C LEU A 136 -15.14 17.73 5.79
N GLU A 137 -14.00 17.91 6.47
CA GLU A 137 -13.74 19.06 7.34
C GLU A 137 -13.38 20.33 6.55
N GLU A 138 -13.01 20.23 5.26
CA GLU A 138 -12.75 21.36 4.37
C GLU A 138 -14.00 21.95 3.69
N LYS A 139 -15.20 21.58 4.13
CA LYS A 139 -16.46 22.19 3.73
C LYS A 139 -16.97 23.05 4.88
#